data_39cb869d4460ff8dd0912f5547970d18
#
_entry.id   39cb869d4460ff8dd0912f5547970d18
#
_cell.length_a   1.000
_cell.length_b   1.000
_cell.length_c   1.000
_cell.angle_alpha   90.00
_cell.angle_beta   90.00
_cell.angle_gamma   90.00
#
_symmetry.space_group_name_H-M   'P 1'
#
loop_
_entity.id
_entity.type
_entity.pdbx_description
1 polymer ?
#
loop_
_entity_poly.entity_id
_entity_poly.type
_entity_poly.pdbx_seq_one_letter_code
_entity_poly.pdbx_strand_id
1 'polypeptide(L)'
;MCKTGRFTREERVKRSEEIRNLFKNGKRITIHGAKLFLLPNNLEKNRIAFALPRNYGNAIKRNRCKRLSREAYRKFKAQLQTGFDMIFLVYPGNDVYETRCAMLHSLVQKAGILKE
;
A
#
# COMPACT_ATOMS: atom_id res chain seq x y z
N MET A 1 -14.16 -19.51 9.21
CA MET A 1 -13.21 -18.57 9.74
C MET A 1 -12.83 -17.50 8.72
N CYS A 2 -12.94 -16.28 9.11
CA CYS A 2 -12.67 -15.18 8.21
C CYS A 2 -11.18 -14.93 8.05
N LYS A 3 -10.74 -14.75 6.79
CA LYS A 3 -9.35 -14.46 6.51
C LYS A 3 -9.13 -13.10 5.88
N THR A 4 -10.11 -12.22 6.02
CA THR A 4 -10.08 -10.92 5.37
C THR A 4 -8.87 -10.09 5.74
N GLY A 5 -8.35 -10.22 6.95
CA GLY A 5 -7.17 -9.47 7.36
C GLY A 5 -5.85 -10.05 6.90
N ARG A 6 -5.86 -11.21 6.25
CA ARG A 6 -4.64 -11.89 5.88
C ARG A 6 -4.05 -11.34 4.59
N PHE A 7 -2.75 -11.11 4.60
CA PHE A 7 -2.02 -10.66 3.42
C PHE A 7 -1.46 -11.86 2.69
N THR A 8 -2.08 -12.24 1.58
CA THR A 8 -1.69 -13.45 0.86
C THR A 8 -0.69 -13.13 -0.25
N ARG A 9 -0.03 -14.18 -0.74
CA ARG A 9 0.92 -14.05 -1.84
C ARG A 9 0.25 -13.48 -3.10
N GLU A 10 -0.97 -13.84 -3.35
CA GLU A 10 -1.71 -13.39 -4.54
C GLU A 10 -2.03 -11.90 -4.52
N GLU A 11 -1.97 -11.28 -3.35
CA GLU A 11 -2.25 -9.86 -3.19
C GLU A 11 -1.02 -8.98 -3.40
N ARG A 12 0.12 -9.56 -3.78
CA ARG A 12 1.36 -8.81 -3.94
C ARG A 12 1.66 -8.53 -5.39
N VAL A 13 2.05 -7.30 -5.68
CA VAL A 13 2.65 -6.95 -6.97
C VAL A 13 4.12 -7.33 -6.86
N LYS A 14 4.57 -8.26 -7.69
CA LYS A 14 5.93 -8.82 -7.59
C LYS A 14 6.84 -8.51 -8.75
N ARG A 15 6.28 -8.43 -9.96
CA ARG A 15 7.10 -8.28 -11.15
C ARG A 15 7.65 -6.86 -11.26
N SER A 16 8.93 -6.76 -11.56
CA SER A 16 9.58 -5.47 -11.73
C SER A 16 8.91 -4.61 -12.79
N GLU A 17 8.45 -5.24 -13.87
CA GLU A 17 7.78 -4.52 -14.94
C GLU A 17 6.47 -3.90 -14.48
N GLU A 18 5.70 -4.63 -13.69
CA GLU A 18 4.44 -4.13 -13.15
C GLU A 18 4.69 -2.98 -12.18
N ILE A 19 5.71 -3.10 -11.36
CA ILE A 19 6.07 -2.06 -10.41
C ILE A 19 6.51 -0.79 -11.14
N ARG A 20 7.36 -0.93 -12.15
CA ARG A 20 7.78 0.22 -12.96
C ARG A 20 6.60 0.88 -13.66
N ASN A 21 5.69 0.08 -14.20
CA ASN A 21 4.51 0.60 -14.86
C ASN A 21 3.62 1.40 -13.89
N LEU A 22 3.46 0.91 -12.67
CA LEU A 22 2.71 1.63 -11.64
C LEU A 22 3.33 2.99 -11.33
N PHE A 23 4.66 3.05 -11.18
CA PHE A 23 5.33 4.32 -10.92
C PHE A 23 5.22 5.29 -12.09
N LYS A 24 5.24 4.76 -13.32
CA LYS A 24 5.24 5.59 -14.52
C LYS A 24 3.85 6.05 -14.93
N ASN A 25 2.87 5.13 -14.90
CA ASN A 25 1.54 5.37 -15.47
C ASN A 25 0.43 5.39 -14.44
N GLY A 26 0.72 5.02 -13.19
CA GLY A 26 -0.30 4.99 -12.15
C GLY A 26 -0.75 6.38 -11.73
N LYS A 27 -1.99 6.44 -11.29
CA LYS A 27 -2.50 7.66 -10.66
C LYS A 27 -1.75 7.86 -9.35
N ARG A 28 -1.20 9.03 -9.15
CA ARG A 28 -0.40 9.33 -7.96
C ARG A 28 -1.20 10.17 -6.98
N ILE A 29 -1.31 9.69 -5.76
CA ILE A 29 -1.93 10.40 -4.66
C ILE A 29 -0.84 10.68 -3.64
N THR A 30 -0.74 11.91 -3.16
CA THR A 30 0.33 12.34 -2.25
C THR A 30 -0.27 12.91 -0.98
N ILE A 31 0.30 12.48 0.15
CA ILE A 31 0.06 13.10 1.44
C ILE A 31 1.43 13.38 2.09
N HIS A 32 1.43 14.03 3.21
CA HIS A 32 2.67 14.22 3.97
C HIS A 32 3.19 12.85 4.42
N GLY A 33 4.38 12.48 4.01
CA GLY A 33 5.05 11.26 4.46
C GLY A 33 4.78 10.01 3.64
N ALA A 34 3.89 10.05 2.64
CA ALA A 34 3.60 8.86 1.84
C ALA A 34 2.95 9.20 0.51
N LYS A 35 3.05 8.25 -0.42
CA LYS A 35 2.39 8.34 -1.72
C LYS A 35 1.74 7.02 -2.06
N LEU A 36 0.69 7.08 -2.86
CA LEU A 36 0.03 5.90 -3.41
C LEU A 36 0.05 6.00 -4.93
N PHE A 37 0.46 4.91 -5.58
CA PHE A 37 0.38 4.77 -7.04
C PHE A 37 -0.65 3.68 -7.33
N LEU A 38 -1.57 3.95 -8.23
CA LEU A 38 -2.78 3.17 -8.42
C LEU A 38 -3.09 2.97 -9.89
N LEU A 39 -3.37 1.73 -10.31
CA LEU A 39 -3.85 1.40 -11.65
C LEU A 39 -4.91 0.31 -11.56
N PRO A 40 -5.95 0.37 -12.41
CA PRO A 40 -6.87 -0.75 -12.54
C PRO A 40 -6.14 -1.99 -13.06
N ASN A 41 -6.49 -3.17 -12.58
CA ASN A 41 -5.83 -4.40 -13.00
C ASN A 41 -6.76 -5.41 -13.67
N ASN A 42 -8.06 -5.10 -13.75
CA ASN A 42 -9.06 -5.99 -14.36
C ASN A 42 -9.20 -7.34 -13.66
N LEU A 43 -8.79 -7.41 -12.41
CA LEU A 43 -8.95 -8.59 -11.58
C LEU A 43 -10.06 -8.37 -10.55
N GLU A 44 -10.48 -9.43 -9.91
CA GLU A 44 -11.48 -9.33 -8.85
C GLU A 44 -10.87 -9.04 -7.49
N LYS A 45 -9.57 -8.79 -7.46
CA LYS A 45 -8.83 -8.55 -6.23
C LYS A 45 -7.87 -7.40 -6.40
N ASN A 46 -7.40 -6.87 -5.29
CA ASN A 46 -6.36 -5.87 -5.27
C ASN A 46 -5.01 -6.54 -5.07
N ARG A 47 -3.99 -5.99 -5.71
CA ARG A 47 -2.61 -6.41 -5.47
C ARG A 47 -1.84 -5.20 -5.00
N ILE A 48 -0.97 -5.38 -4.01
CA ILE A 48 -0.25 -4.27 -3.43
C ILE A 48 1.25 -4.55 -3.30
N ALA A 49 2.01 -3.47 -3.22
CA ALA A 49 3.42 -3.50 -2.86
C ALA A 49 3.71 -2.31 -1.96
N PHE A 50 4.67 -2.47 -1.09
CA PHE A 50 5.15 -1.38 -0.24
C PHE A 50 6.57 -1.05 -0.67
N ALA A 51 6.81 0.21 -0.98
CA ALA A 51 8.11 0.70 -1.41
C ALA A 51 8.67 1.67 -0.38
N LEU A 52 9.97 1.65 -0.23
CA LEU A 52 10.68 2.55 0.66
C LEU A 52 11.80 3.21 -0.12
N PRO A 53 12.09 4.51 0.14
CA PRO A 53 13.24 5.14 -0.50
C PRO A 53 14.54 4.51 0.01
N ARG A 54 15.62 4.70 -0.77
CA ARG A 54 16.91 4.12 -0.42
C ARG A 54 17.41 4.55 0.95
N ASN A 55 17.12 5.78 1.31
CA ASN A 55 17.61 6.36 2.56
C ASN A 55 16.69 6.11 3.75
N TYR A 56 15.77 5.16 3.64
CA TYR A 56 14.84 4.90 4.74
C TYR A 56 15.57 4.48 6.02
N GLY A 57 16.66 3.78 5.89
CA GLY A 57 17.43 3.31 7.03
C GLY A 57 18.00 1.93 6.76
N ASN A 58 18.47 1.27 7.83
CA ASN A 58 19.06 -0.06 7.71
C ASN A 58 17.98 -1.13 7.50
N ALA A 59 18.43 -2.38 7.33
CA ALA A 59 17.52 -3.50 7.06
C ALA A 59 16.46 -3.68 8.15
N ILE A 60 16.85 -3.48 9.40
CA ILE A 60 15.92 -3.63 10.53
C ILE A 60 14.80 -2.61 10.44
N LYS A 61 15.13 -1.36 10.18
CA LYS A 61 14.14 -0.29 10.05
C LYS A 61 13.26 -0.49 8.85
N ARG A 62 13.83 -0.92 7.72
CA ARG A 62 13.09 -1.16 6.50
C ARG A 62 12.09 -2.31 6.68
N ASN A 63 12.52 -3.39 7.29
CA ASN A 63 11.65 -4.53 7.55
C ASN A 63 10.52 -4.18 8.52
N ARG A 64 10.84 -3.40 9.53
CA ARG A 64 9.86 -2.92 10.49
C ARG A 64 8.79 -2.07 9.82
N CYS A 65 9.20 -1.17 8.93
CA CYS A 65 8.27 -0.33 8.19
C CYS A 65 7.34 -1.16 7.31
N LYS A 66 7.89 -2.12 6.58
CA LYS A 66 7.08 -2.99 5.71
C LYS A 66 6.06 -3.78 6.51
N ARG A 67 6.50 -4.34 7.64
CA ARG A 67 5.61 -5.11 8.52
C ARG A 67 4.49 -4.25 9.08
N LEU A 68 4.83 -3.07 9.56
CA LEU A 68 3.88 -2.12 10.11
C LEU A 68 2.87 -1.69 9.05
N SER A 69 3.35 -1.43 7.85
CA SER A 69 2.50 -1.00 6.74
C SER A 69 1.52 -2.12 6.32
N ARG A 70 1.99 -3.36 6.29
CA ARG A 70 1.12 -4.50 5.98
C ARG A 70 0.03 -4.67 7.03
N GLU A 71 0.37 -4.53 8.30
CA GLU A 71 -0.62 -4.64 9.37
C GLU A 71 -1.64 -3.52 9.32
N ALA A 72 -1.19 -2.31 9.01
CA ALA A 72 -2.09 -1.18 8.85
C ALA A 72 -3.05 -1.39 7.68
N TYR A 73 -2.54 -1.88 6.55
CA TYR A 73 -3.35 -2.16 5.38
C TYR A 73 -4.42 -3.23 5.69
N ARG A 74 -4.05 -4.27 6.41
CA ARG A 74 -4.98 -5.36 6.74
C ARG A 74 -6.20 -4.86 7.50
N LYS A 75 -6.06 -3.79 8.24
CA LYS A 75 -7.14 -3.25 9.03
C LYS A 75 -8.31 -2.76 8.20
N PHE A 76 -8.04 -2.23 7.01
CA PHE A 76 -9.11 -1.67 6.18
C PHE A 76 -9.24 -2.30 4.81
N LYS A 77 -8.46 -3.34 4.50
CA LYS A 77 -8.43 -3.87 3.13
C LYS A 77 -9.81 -4.37 2.68
N ALA A 78 -10.64 -4.87 3.57
CA ALA A 78 -11.98 -5.33 3.23
C ALA A 78 -12.92 -4.18 2.84
N GLN A 79 -12.55 -2.94 3.17
CA GLN A 79 -13.34 -1.76 2.85
C GLN A 79 -12.97 -1.17 1.49
N LEU A 80 -11.98 -1.75 0.81
CA LEU A 80 -11.53 -1.23 -0.47
C LEU A 80 -12.33 -1.85 -1.62
N GLN A 81 -12.59 -1.02 -2.63
CA GLN A 81 -13.03 -1.55 -3.91
C GLN A 81 -11.92 -2.40 -4.50
N THR A 82 -12.28 -3.43 -5.24
CA THR A 82 -11.31 -4.36 -5.81
C THR A 82 -11.01 -4.01 -7.27
N GLY A 83 -9.95 -4.61 -7.79
CA GLY A 83 -9.57 -4.41 -9.19
C GLY A 83 -8.44 -3.41 -9.40
N PHE A 84 -7.60 -3.20 -8.40
CA PHE A 84 -6.51 -2.23 -8.49
C PHE A 84 -5.17 -2.85 -8.12
N ASP A 85 -4.14 -2.42 -8.83
CA ASP A 85 -2.76 -2.60 -8.40
C ASP A 85 -2.32 -1.32 -7.71
N MET A 86 -1.67 -1.45 -6.56
CA MET A 86 -1.28 -0.30 -5.74
C MET A 86 0.15 -0.44 -5.24
N ILE A 87 0.85 0.69 -5.19
CA ILE A 87 2.14 0.78 -4.48
C ILE A 87 2.01 1.89 -3.44
N PHE A 88 2.24 1.53 -2.19
CA PHE A 88 2.36 2.53 -1.12
C PHE A 88 3.84 2.83 -0.93
N LEU A 89 4.24 4.05 -1.23
CA LEU A 89 5.60 4.53 -1.01
C LEU A 89 5.61 5.32 0.30
N VAL A 90 6.37 4.83 1.27
CA VAL A 90 6.40 5.41 2.62
C VAL A 90 7.79 5.99 2.89
N TYR A 91 7.83 7.24 3.30
CA TYR A 91 9.07 7.94 3.62
C TYR A 91 9.42 7.78 5.10
N PRO A 92 10.70 7.95 5.47
CA PRO A 92 11.10 7.88 6.88
C PRO A 92 10.34 8.88 7.73
N GLY A 93 9.99 8.49 8.93
CA GLY A 93 9.26 9.36 9.84
C GLY A 93 8.75 8.57 11.02
N ASN A 94 7.53 8.83 11.42
CA ASN A 94 6.95 8.22 12.59
C ASN A 94 6.47 6.79 12.28
N ASP A 95 7.12 5.80 12.88
CA ASP A 95 6.80 4.38 12.71
C ASP A 95 5.84 3.88 13.79
N VAL A 96 4.77 4.60 14.02
CA VAL A 96 3.72 4.22 14.96
C VAL A 96 2.54 3.65 14.19
N TYR A 97 1.98 2.55 14.71
CA TYR A 97 0.90 1.83 14.03
C TYR A 97 -0.31 2.72 13.73
N GLU A 98 -0.77 3.47 14.74
CA GLU A 98 -1.93 4.35 14.56
C GLU A 98 -1.69 5.42 13.48
N THR A 99 -0.52 6.00 13.48
CA THR A 99 -0.13 6.97 12.47
C THR A 99 -0.09 6.34 11.09
N ARG A 100 0.46 5.12 10.99
CA ARG A 100 0.53 4.43 9.71
C ARG A 100 -0.85 4.08 9.20
N CYS A 101 -1.75 3.63 10.07
CA CYS A 101 -3.14 3.37 9.68
C CYS A 101 -3.80 4.62 9.13
N ALA A 102 -3.64 5.75 9.80
CA ALA A 102 -4.22 7.02 9.37
C ALA A 102 -3.65 7.46 8.02
N MET A 103 -2.34 7.30 7.82
CA MET A 103 -1.69 7.67 6.57
C MET A 103 -2.23 6.84 5.39
N LEU A 104 -2.24 5.53 5.53
CA LEU A 104 -2.69 4.65 4.45
C LEU A 104 -4.18 4.84 4.17
N HIS A 105 -4.98 5.01 5.21
CA HIS A 105 -6.41 5.26 5.05
C HIS A 105 -6.64 6.57 4.32
N SER A 106 -5.91 7.62 4.66
CA SER A 106 -6.01 8.91 3.99
C SER A 106 -5.68 8.80 2.51
N LEU A 107 -4.67 8.03 2.16
CA LEU A 107 -4.29 7.81 0.76
C LEU A 107 -5.41 7.15 -0.04
N VAL A 108 -5.99 6.07 0.50
CA VAL A 108 -7.05 5.36 -0.22
C VAL A 108 -8.34 6.18 -0.27
N GLN A 109 -8.60 6.98 0.76
CA GLN A 109 -9.74 7.87 0.77
C GLN A 109 -9.62 8.94 -0.32
N LYS A 110 -8.44 9.55 -0.45
CA LYS A 110 -8.18 10.51 -1.52
C LYS A 110 -8.24 9.89 -2.90
N ALA A 111 -7.87 8.62 -3.00
CA ALA A 111 -7.93 7.90 -4.26
C ALA A 111 -9.36 7.55 -4.67
N GLY A 112 -10.30 7.60 -3.74
CA GLY A 112 -11.70 7.31 -4.02
C GLY A 112 -12.00 5.83 -4.19
N ILE A 113 -11.22 4.96 -3.57
CA ILE A 113 -11.40 3.52 -3.72
C ILE A 113 -11.96 2.83 -2.48
N LEU A 114 -12.39 3.59 -1.50
CA LEU A 114 -13.12 3.01 -0.37
C LEU A 114 -14.54 2.68 -0.79
N LYS A 115 -15.06 1.56 -0.31
CA LYS A 115 -16.46 1.19 -0.48
C LYS A 115 -17.33 2.15 0.33
N GLU A 116 -18.47 2.44 -0.21
CA GLU A 116 -19.44 3.27 0.50
C GLU A 116 -20.31 2.45 1.44
#